data_51f3d3c0cdb96f610ba7c4489542c623
#
_entry.id   51f3d3c0cdb96f610ba7c4489542c623
#
_cell.length_a   1.000
_cell.length_b   1.000
_cell.length_c   1.000
_cell.angle_alpha   90.00
_cell.angle_beta   90.00
_cell.angle_gamma   90.00
#
_symmetry.space_group_name_H-M   'P 1'
#
loop_
_entity.id
_entity.type
_entity.pdbx_description
1 polymer ?
#
loop_
_entity_poly.entity_id
_entity_poly.type
_entity_poly.pdbx_seq_one_letter_code
_entity_poly.pdbx_strand_id
1 'polypeptide(L)'
;MIRNIILDFGKVLVDYDFDIFFRRYVPDENRRKQFVPILYNDGLTPVVDRGENPFEEIVDDLIAENPEFEPELRIFSEHYPDLITGEIPGMKNLLKRLKTEGFKLYGLSNWCSKVYITMEQYDIFNLLDGYI
;
A
#
# COMPACT_ATOMS: atom_id res chain seq x y z
N MET A 1 9.67 17.61 26.33
CA MET A 1 8.74 16.46 26.37
C MET A 1 8.28 16.16 24.94
N ILE A 2 8.32 14.91 24.52
CA ILE A 2 7.81 14.47 23.22
C ILE A 2 6.28 14.53 23.26
N ARG A 3 5.67 15.18 22.28
CA ARG A 3 4.20 15.31 22.16
C ARG A 3 3.66 14.82 20.82
N ASN A 4 4.51 14.67 19.82
CA ASN A 4 4.16 14.25 18.47
C ASN A 4 4.80 12.90 18.16
N ILE A 5 4.02 12.01 17.57
CA ILE A 5 4.48 10.70 17.12
C ILE A 5 4.20 10.62 15.62
N ILE A 6 5.19 10.23 14.86
CA ILE A 6 5.07 10.01 13.41
C ILE A 6 5.02 8.50 13.18
N LEU A 7 4.03 8.07 12.39
CA LEU A 7 3.74 6.66 12.12
C LEU A 7 3.79 6.39 10.62
N ASP A 8 4.46 5.32 10.23
CA ASP A 8 4.33 4.76 8.89
C ASP A 8 2.98 4.02 8.75
N PHE A 9 2.56 3.74 7.52
CA PHE A 9 1.28 3.07 7.25
C PHE A 9 1.45 1.56 7.07
N GLY A 10 2.15 1.15 6.04
CA GLY A 10 2.36 -0.26 5.74
C GLY A 10 3.19 -0.97 6.81
N LYS A 11 2.70 -2.12 7.28
CA LYS A 11 3.32 -2.91 8.35
C LYS A 11 3.35 -2.23 9.73
N VAL A 12 2.76 -1.06 9.85
CA VAL A 12 2.59 -0.33 11.13
C VAL A 12 1.12 -0.17 11.49
N LEU A 13 0.32 0.46 10.62
CA LEU A 13 -1.11 0.66 10.83
C LEU A 13 -1.94 -0.43 10.15
N VAL A 14 -1.58 -0.81 8.93
CA VAL A 14 -2.22 -1.85 8.13
C VAL A 14 -1.20 -2.85 7.62
N ASP A 15 -1.64 -4.08 7.45
CA ASP A 15 -0.84 -5.14 6.85
C ASP A 15 -1.17 -5.30 5.37
N TYR A 16 -0.20 -5.82 4.61
CA TYR A 16 -0.37 -6.13 3.20
C TYR A 16 0.45 -7.36 2.83
N ASP A 17 0.02 -8.07 1.79
CA ASP A 17 0.71 -9.27 1.31
C ASP A 17 0.62 -9.39 -0.21
N PHE A 18 1.72 -9.07 -0.88
CA PHE A 18 1.85 -9.19 -2.34
C PHE A 18 1.78 -10.64 -2.81
N ASP A 19 2.35 -11.57 -2.05
CA ASP A 19 2.37 -12.98 -2.44
C ASP A 19 0.96 -13.57 -2.45
N ILE A 20 0.18 -13.34 -1.40
CA ILE A 20 -1.22 -13.76 -1.33
C ILE A 20 -2.02 -13.14 -2.48
N PHE A 21 -1.86 -11.84 -2.71
CA PHE A 21 -2.54 -11.14 -3.80
C PHE A 21 -2.23 -11.75 -5.17
N PHE A 22 -0.95 -11.92 -5.49
CA PHE A 22 -0.58 -12.45 -6.80
C PHE A 22 -0.94 -13.91 -6.99
N ARG A 23 -0.90 -14.74 -5.94
CA ARG A 23 -1.39 -16.12 -6.02
C ARG A 23 -2.88 -16.18 -6.32
N ARG A 24 -3.65 -15.25 -5.77
CA ARG A 24 -5.09 -15.15 -6.01
C ARG A 24 -5.43 -14.69 -7.43
N TYR A 25 -4.77 -13.64 -7.90
CA TYR A 25 -5.11 -12.97 -9.16
C TYR A 25 -4.31 -13.43 -10.37
N VAL A 26 -3.13 -13.99 -10.16
CA VAL A 26 -2.26 -14.57 -11.20
C VAL A 26 -1.87 -16.00 -10.76
N PRO A 27 -2.82 -16.97 -10.83
CA PRO A 27 -2.63 -18.29 -10.26
C PRO A 27 -1.56 -19.13 -10.99
N ASP A 28 -1.31 -18.90 -12.30
CA ASP A 28 -0.25 -19.56 -13.03
C ASP A 28 1.13 -19.15 -12.48
N GLU A 29 1.88 -20.11 -11.94
CA GLU A 29 3.16 -19.87 -11.30
C GLU A 29 4.22 -19.32 -12.29
N ASN A 30 4.27 -19.88 -13.50
CA ASN A 30 5.23 -19.45 -14.51
C ASN A 30 4.93 -18.02 -14.96
N ARG A 31 3.66 -17.73 -15.18
CA ARG A 31 3.21 -16.39 -15.54
C ARG A 31 3.55 -15.37 -14.44
N ARG A 32 3.28 -15.74 -13.20
CA ARG A 32 3.56 -14.91 -12.02
C ARG A 32 5.05 -14.62 -11.86
N LYS A 33 5.92 -15.60 -12.05
CA LYS A 33 7.39 -15.44 -11.99
C LYS A 33 7.92 -14.47 -13.05
N GLN A 34 7.25 -14.36 -14.18
CA GLN A 34 7.62 -13.43 -15.25
C GLN A 34 7.06 -12.02 -15.02
N PHE A 35 5.84 -11.96 -14.49
CA PHE A 35 5.11 -10.71 -14.30
C PHE A 35 5.57 -9.90 -13.08
N VAL A 36 5.68 -10.54 -11.92
CA VAL A 36 5.95 -9.83 -10.66
C VAL A 36 7.23 -8.98 -10.71
N PRO A 37 8.35 -9.43 -11.31
CA PRO A 37 9.56 -8.61 -11.36
C PRO A 37 9.42 -7.27 -12.07
N ILE A 38 8.50 -7.13 -13.02
CA ILE A 38 8.31 -5.86 -13.74
C ILE A 38 7.72 -4.75 -12.85
N LEU A 39 7.10 -5.12 -11.73
CA LEU A 39 6.55 -4.16 -10.78
C LEU A 39 7.62 -3.54 -9.87
N TYR A 40 8.87 -4.02 -9.95
CA TYR A 40 9.96 -3.59 -9.08
C TYR A 40 11.17 -3.15 -9.91
N ASN A 41 11.58 -1.88 -9.80
CA ASN A 41 12.76 -1.38 -10.51
C ASN A 41 14.08 -1.83 -9.89
N ASP A 42 14.12 -1.93 -8.57
CA ASP A 42 15.30 -2.26 -7.78
C ASP A 42 15.19 -3.62 -7.06
N GLY A 43 14.14 -4.36 -7.35
CA GLY A 43 13.80 -5.63 -6.70
C GLY A 43 13.25 -5.51 -5.29
N LEU A 44 13.13 -4.30 -4.74
CA LEU A 44 12.68 -4.07 -3.36
C LEU A 44 11.45 -3.17 -3.26
N THR A 45 11.42 -2.09 -4.06
CA THR A 45 10.36 -1.09 -3.99
C THR A 45 9.45 -1.18 -5.20
N PRO A 46 8.13 -1.37 -5.02
CA PRO A 46 7.19 -1.31 -6.14
C PRO A 46 7.29 0.03 -6.88
N VAL A 47 7.29 -0.03 -8.20
CA VAL A 47 7.38 1.17 -9.05
C VAL A 47 6.27 2.17 -8.72
N VAL A 48 5.08 1.67 -8.41
CA VAL A 48 3.91 2.49 -8.08
C VAL A 48 4.04 3.29 -6.78
N ASP A 49 4.93 2.89 -5.87
CA ASP A 49 5.09 3.53 -4.56
C ASP A 49 6.08 4.70 -4.59
N ARG A 50 6.67 5.03 -5.74
CA ARG A 50 7.60 6.16 -5.85
C ARG A 50 6.92 7.52 -5.72
N GLY A 51 5.60 7.59 -5.97
CA GLY A 51 4.81 8.79 -5.75
C GLY A 51 5.06 9.95 -6.72
N GLU A 52 5.86 9.73 -7.75
CA GLU A 52 6.21 10.77 -8.74
C GLU A 52 5.08 11.05 -9.74
N ASN A 53 4.30 10.02 -10.05
CA ASN A 53 3.17 10.09 -10.99
C ASN A 53 1.93 9.39 -10.41
N PRO A 54 0.72 9.72 -10.89
CA PRO A 54 -0.48 8.99 -10.54
C PRO A 54 -0.36 7.49 -10.83
N PHE A 55 -0.96 6.68 -9.99
CA PHE A 55 -0.89 5.22 -10.08
C PHE A 55 -1.28 4.70 -11.47
N GLU A 56 -2.36 5.22 -12.04
CA GLU A 56 -2.88 4.80 -13.33
C GLU A 56 -1.91 5.11 -14.48
N GLU A 57 -1.22 6.24 -14.42
CA GLU A 57 -0.20 6.59 -15.42
C GLU A 57 1.00 5.64 -15.36
N ILE A 58 1.43 5.27 -14.15
CA ILE A 58 2.52 4.30 -13.97
C ILE A 58 2.12 2.94 -14.54
N VAL A 59 0.89 2.49 -14.30
CA VAL A 59 0.38 1.23 -14.86
C VAL A 59 0.31 1.29 -16.39
N ASP A 60 -0.15 2.39 -16.96
CA ASP A 60 -0.21 2.56 -18.41
C ASP A 60 1.20 2.55 -19.04
N ASP A 61 2.18 3.16 -18.40
CA ASP A 61 3.58 3.11 -18.82
C ASP A 61 4.14 1.67 -18.77
N LEU A 62 3.85 0.92 -17.70
CA LEU A 62 4.25 -0.47 -17.58
C LEU A 62 3.61 -1.34 -18.67
N ILE A 63 2.36 -1.09 -19.03
CA ILE A 63 1.67 -1.78 -20.13
C ILE A 63 2.34 -1.46 -21.46
N ALA A 64 2.69 -0.20 -21.70
CA ALA A 64 3.37 0.22 -22.93
C ALA A 64 4.73 -0.47 -23.09
N GLU A 65 5.45 -0.65 -21.99
CA GLU A 65 6.76 -1.34 -21.97
C GLU A 65 6.64 -2.87 -22.01
N ASN A 66 5.53 -3.41 -21.50
CA ASN A 66 5.29 -4.86 -21.34
C ASN A 66 3.88 -5.24 -21.83
N PRO A 67 3.57 -5.07 -23.12
CA PRO A 67 2.20 -5.28 -23.61
C PRO A 67 1.69 -6.71 -23.45
N GLU A 68 2.57 -7.70 -23.36
CA GLU A 68 2.22 -9.10 -23.10
C GLU A 68 1.63 -9.33 -21.70
N PHE A 69 1.88 -8.40 -20.76
CA PHE A 69 1.36 -8.46 -19.39
C PHE A 69 0.22 -7.48 -19.12
N GLU A 70 -0.38 -6.91 -20.14
CA GLU A 70 -1.52 -6.00 -19.98
C GLU A 70 -2.65 -6.59 -19.14
N PRO A 71 -3.10 -7.86 -19.32
CA PRO A 71 -4.16 -8.43 -18.51
C PRO A 71 -3.81 -8.43 -17.01
N GLU A 72 -2.60 -8.81 -16.64
CA GLU A 72 -2.14 -8.87 -15.25
C GLU A 72 -1.97 -7.47 -14.66
N LEU A 73 -1.47 -6.52 -15.43
CA LEU A 73 -1.33 -5.13 -15.01
C LEU A 73 -2.69 -4.45 -14.79
N ARG A 74 -3.68 -4.75 -15.63
CA ARG A 74 -5.06 -4.29 -15.43
C ARG A 74 -5.68 -4.87 -14.16
N ILE A 75 -5.50 -6.16 -13.92
CA ILE A 75 -5.94 -6.82 -12.68
C ILE A 75 -5.27 -6.19 -11.45
N PHE A 76 -3.97 -5.97 -11.51
CA PHE A 76 -3.22 -5.31 -10.43
C PHE A 76 -3.76 -3.92 -10.13
N SER A 77 -4.03 -3.12 -11.15
CA SER A 77 -4.59 -1.78 -10.97
C SER A 77 -6.00 -1.81 -10.40
N GLU A 78 -6.86 -2.67 -10.91
CA GLU A 78 -8.27 -2.75 -10.53
C GLU A 78 -8.45 -3.27 -9.09
N HIS A 79 -7.66 -4.28 -8.71
CA HIS A 79 -7.77 -4.95 -7.41
C HIS A 79 -6.71 -4.52 -6.39
N TYR A 80 -5.95 -3.47 -6.66
CA TYR A 80 -4.88 -3.00 -5.78
C TYR A 80 -5.31 -2.85 -4.30
N PRO A 81 -6.51 -2.35 -3.97
CA PRO A 81 -6.94 -2.28 -2.57
C PRO A 81 -6.96 -3.62 -1.83
N ASP A 82 -7.10 -4.73 -2.54
CA ASP A 82 -7.10 -6.08 -1.95
C ASP A 82 -5.70 -6.54 -1.49
N LEU A 83 -4.64 -5.78 -1.79
CA LEU A 83 -3.31 -5.99 -1.19
C LEU A 83 -3.34 -5.85 0.32
N ILE A 84 -4.19 -4.97 0.84
CA ILE A 84 -4.30 -4.71 2.27
C ILE A 84 -5.11 -5.83 2.91
N THR A 85 -4.51 -6.52 3.87
CA THR A 85 -5.10 -7.68 4.53
C THR A 85 -5.84 -7.33 5.81
N GLY A 86 -5.61 -6.16 6.38
CA GLY A 86 -6.29 -5.67 7.58
C GLY A 86 -5.45 -4.69 8.39
N GLU A 87 -6.01 -4.22 9.48
CA GLU A 87 -5.27 -3.42 10.47
C GLU A 87 -4.28 -4.29 11.24
N ILE A 88 -3.15 -3.70 11.63
CA ILE A 88 -2.18 -4.39 12.50
C ILE A 88 -2.83 -4.63 13.88
N PRO A 89 -2.89 -5.88 14.35
CA PRO A 89 -3.53 -6.21 15.63
C PRO A 89 -2.94 -5.42 16.80
N GLY A 90 -3.81 -4.88 17.65
CA GLY A 90 -3.42 -4.11 18.85
C GLY A 90 -3.02 -2.65 18.58
N MET A 91 -2.74 -2.27 17.33
CA MET A 91 -2.28 -0.92 17.02
C MET A 91 -3.37 0.13 17.24
N LYS A 92 -4.61 -0.14 16.84
CA LYS A 92 -5.72 0.80 17.07
C LYS A 92 -5.88 1.13 18.55
N ASN A 93 -5.83 0.13 19.43
CA ASN A 93 -5.93 0.33 20.87
C ASN A 93 -4.73 1.13 21.42
N LEU A 94 -3.53 0.87 20.93
CA LEU A 94 -2.34 1.61 21.29
C LEU A 94 -2.49 3.11 20.93
N LEU A 95 -2.93 3.40 19.70
CA LEU A 95 -3.12 4.77 19.24
C LEU A 95 -4.17 5.51 20.08
N LYS A 96 -5.28 4.85 20.42
CA LYS A 96 -6.30 5.43 21.31
C LYS A 96 -5.73 5.79 22.67
N ARG A 97 -4.90 4.92 23.25
CA ARG A 97 -4.21 5.19 24.53
C ARG A 97 -3.26 6.38 24.43
N LEU A 98 -2.45 6.42 23.38
CA LEU A 98 -1.52 7.53 23.15
C LEU A 98 -2.26 8.87 23.03
N LYS A 99 -3.38 8.92 22.32
CA LYS A 99 -4.21 10.12 22.24
C LYS A 99 -4.79 10.53 23.58
N THR A 100 -5.24 9.57 24.37
CA THR A 100 -5.74 9.83 25.75
C THR A 100 -4.64 10.43 26.64
N GLU A 101 -3.39 10.01 26.42
CA GLU A 101 -2.21 10.54 27.15
C GLU A 101 -1.73 11.90 26.60
N GLY A 102 -2.39 12.45 25.58
CA GLY A 102 -2.12 13.78 25.05
C GLY A 102 -1.15 13.83 23.87
N PHE A 103 -0.77 12.69 23.30
CA PHE A 103 0.06 12.67 22.09
C PHE A 103 -0.73 13.05 20.84
N LYS A 104 -0.07 13.78 19.94
CA LYS A 104 -0.53 14.00 18.56
C LYS A 104 0.08 12.94 17.64
N LEU A 105 -0.73 12.39 16.77
CA LEU A 105 -0.35 11.29 15.88
C LEU A 105 -0.39 11.77 14.43
N TYR A 106 0.73 11.59 13.73
CA TYR A 106 0.85 11.99 12.32
C TYR A 106 1.31 10.81 11.48
N GLY A 107 0.74 10.70 10.28
CA GLY A 107 1.16 9.71 9.32
C GLY A 107 2.24 10.24 8.37
N LEU A 108 3.22 9.39 8.05
CA LEU A 108 4.22 9.64 7.02
C LEU A 108 4.48 8.32 6.29
N SER A 109 4.17 8.27 5.00
CA SER A 109 4.34 7.05 4.22
C SER A 109 4.71 7.33 2.78
N ASN A 110 5.59 6.49 2.24
CA ASN A 110 5.84 6.38 0.80
C ASN A 110 4.84 5.37 0.22
N TRP A 111 3.72 5.87 -0.28
CA TRP A 111 2.68 5.05 -0.87
C TRP A 111 2.15 5.72 -2.14
N CYS A 112 1.54 4.95 -3.03
CA CYS A 112 0.91 5.47 -4.24
C CYS A 112 -0.43 6.17 -3.94
N SER A 113 -1.01 6.80 -4.96
CA SER A 113 -2.29 7.51 -4.83
C SER A 113 -3.46 6.62 -4.36
N LYS A 114 -3.35 5.29 -4.48
CA LYS A 114 -4.35 4.35 -3.96
C LYS A 114 -4.43 4.32 -2.42
N VAL A 115 -3.48 4.93 -1.71
CA VAL A 115 -3.50 5.04 -0.25
C VAL A 115 -4.80 5.66 0.27
N TYR A 116 -5.38 6.61 -0.44
CA TYR A 116 -6.63 7.26 -0.02
C TYR A 116 -7.79 6.29 0.05
N ILE A 117 -7.86 5.31 -0.84
CA ILE A 117 -8.87 4.25 -0.81
C ILE A 117 -8.70 3.40 0.46
N THR A 118 -7.46 3.03 0.79
CA THR A 118 -7.15 2.30 2.03
C THR A 118 -7.53 3.09 3.27
N MET A 119 -7.23 4.39 3.30
CA MET A 119 -7.56 5.26 4.42
C MET A 119 -9.07 5.36 4.66
N GLU A 120 -9.88 5.31 3.61
CA GLU A 120 -11.35 5.29 3.71
C GLU A 120 -11.88 3.95 4.22
N GLN A 121 -11.19 2.85 3.94
CA GLN A 121 -11.63 1.49 4.31
C GLN A 121 -11.32 1.12 5.77
N TYR A 122 -10.32 1.74 6.40
CA TYR A 122 -9.84 1.36 7.73
C TYR A 122 -9.90 2.51 8.71
N ASP A 123 -10.69 2.35 9.78
CA ASP A 123 -10.93 3.37 10.80
C ASP A 123 -9.66 3.82 11.55
N ILE A 124 -8.63 3.00 11.58
CA ILE A 124 -7.39 3.33 12.29
C ILE A 124 -6.80 4.65 11.81
N PHE A 125 -6.96 5.00 10.54
CA PHE A 125 -6.48 6.26 9.97
C PHE A 125 -7.22 7.49 10.54
N ASN A 126 -8.44 7.31 11.04
CA ASN A 126 -9.21 8.39 11.68
C ASN A 126 -8.61 8.84 13.02
N LEU A 127 -7.71 8.04 13.60
CA LEU A 127 -6.99 8.39 14.83
C LEU A 127 -5.82 9.33 14.60
N LEU A 128 -5.40 9.52 13.35
CA LEU A 128 -4.34 10.45 12.99
C LEU A 128 -4.85 11.89 13.07
N ASP A 129 -4.01 12.79 13.61
CA ASP A 129 -4.28 14.23 13.64
C ASP A 129 -3.90 14.90 12.31
N GLY A 130 -3.09 14.23 11.48
CA GLY A 130 -2.72 14.67 10.15
C GLY A 130 -1.76 13.67 9.50
N TYR A 131 -1.36 13.96 8.26
CA TYR A 131 -0.37 13.16 7.52
C TYR A 131 0.38 14.02 6.52
N ILE A 132 1.56 13.54 6.14
CA ILE A 132 2.49 14.20 5.23
C ILE A 132 2.56 13.41 3.92
#